data_37e5af371ca21f27b1ebef3fd20ea44f
#
_entry.id   37e5af371ca21f27b1ebef3fd20ea44f
#
_cell.length_a   1.000
_cell.length_b   1.000
_cell.length_c   1.000
_cell.angle_alpha   90.00
_cell.angle_beta   90.00
_cell.angle_gamma   90.00
#
_symmetry.space_group_name_H-M   'P 1'
#
loop_
_entity.id
_entity.type
_entity.pdbx_description
1 polymer ?
#
loop_
_entity_poly.entity_id
_entity_poly.type
_entity_poly.pdbx_seq_one_letter_code
_entity_poly.pdbx_strand_id
1 'polypeptide(L)'
;MATVDIALANWVLDEAKRKGASAAEVLCVTAESLGAGVRMGEVEKLKSSRERRLGLRIFSGQSSAISSTAELERDSLAAFVANTVELARLSAADPWAGLPDPALHPNSLPELSLADPDSGIVTADRALEIARTAEKAALKFDPRMKNSEGAEFNSGRYQVLFANSQGFAGEYSGTSYSLVVQPIAQDGDAMQQGFWYTSNRRFGKLEDAESVGITAAKRALRRLGARKIKTMRAPIVFDPDMAAGLIRSVVGAASGPSLYKGASFLVGQLGKSIAASGVTIVDDALIPGGLGSKPFDGEGLPTSSKNVVDKGVLATYLLDCYSARKLGLAPTGNAARSVGDAPSVSTTNLYLEPGTYTPAQIIGSVKQGLYLTETIGFGVNMVTGDYSRGAGGIWIENGELAYPVQEITIAGNLKDMMAGVEMIGNDLNWRSSTVAPTLKIAEMTIAGA
;
A
#
# COMPACT_ATOMS: atom_id res chain seq x y z
N MET A 1 3.02 22.62 26.00
CA MET A 1 2.17 21.70 25.20
C MET A 1 2.39 20.30 25.73
N ALA A 2 1.32 19.56 26.06
CA ALA A 2 1.44 18.18 26.53
C ALA A 2 2.21 17.32 25.52
N THR A 3 3.19 16.59 26.00
CA THR A 3 3.96 15.66 25.19
C THR A 3 3.16 14.37 25.03
N VAL A 4 3.09 13.83 23.83
CA VAL A 4 2.53 12.49 23.60
C VAL A 4 3.62 11.49 23.93
N ASP A 5 3.50 10.88 25.10
CA ASP A 5 4.45 9.90 25.63
C ASP A 5 3.72 8.73 26.30
N ILE A 6 4.47 7.72 26.69
CA ILE A 6 3.95 6.54 27.39
C ILE A 6 3.25 6.92 28.71
N ALA A 7 3.71 7.96 29.39
CA ALA A 7 3.11 8.39 30.65
C ALA A 7 1.68 8.94 30.43
N LEU A 8 1.46 9.70 29.36
CA LEU A 8 0.12 10.17 29.00
C LEU A 8 -0.78 8.99 28.60
N ALA A 9 -0.29 8.06 27.80
CA ALA A 9 -1.05 6.89 27.39
C ALA A 9 -1.47 6.04 28.61
N ASN A 10 -0.55 5.77 29.52
CA ASN A 10 -0.84 5.03 30.75
C ASN A 10 -1.87 5.77 31.62
N TRP A 11 -1.75 7.08 31.75
CA TRP A 11 -2.74 7.86 32.50
C TRP A 11 -4.15 7.74 31.88
N VAL A 12 -4.28 7.76 30.54
CA VAL A 12 -5.56 7.58 29.85
C VAL A 12 -6.12 6.18 30.12
N LEU A 13 -5.28 5.14 30.10
CA LEU A 13 -5.68 3.77 30.41
C LEU A 13 -6.15 3.62 31.86
N ASP A 14 -5.44 4.22 32.82
CA ASP A 14 -5.81 4.21 34.22
C ASP A 14 -7.13 4.98 34.48
N GLU A 15 -7.32 6.11 33.77
CA GLU A 15 -8.58 6.85 33.81
C GLU A 15 -9.74 6.03 33.27
N ALA A 16 -9.54 5.34 32.13
CA ALA A 16 -10.53 4.45 31.54
C ALA A 16 -10.95 3.34 32.53
N LYS A 17 -9.98 2.72 33.20
CA LYS A 17 -10.22 1.72 34.24
C LYS A 17 -10.99 2.32 35.43
N ARG A 18 -10.62 3.51 35.90
CA ARG A 18 -11.35 4.22 37.00
C ARG A 18 -12.81 4.54 36.65
N LYS A 19 -13.08 4.81 35.34
CA LYS A 19 -14.45 5.03 34.84
C LYS A 19 -15.23 3.73 34.58
N GLY A 20 -14.61 2.57 34.81
CA GLY A 20 -15.24 1.26 34.72
C GLY A 20 -15.12 0.55 33.38
N ALA A 21 -14.14 0.92 32.57
CA ALA A 21 -13.79 0.11 31.38
C ALA A 21 -13.24 -1.26 31.81
N SER A 22 -13.66 -2.33 31.17
CA SER A 22 -13.13 -3.68 31.39
C SER A 22 -11.75 -3.86 30.72
N ALA A 23 -11.51 -3.17 29.61
CA ALA A 23 -10.25 -3.08 28.91
C ALA A 23 -10.19 -1.80 28.06
N ALA A 24 -8.99 -1.37 27.71
CA ALA A 24 -8.77 -0.19 26.87
C ALA A 24 -7.46 -0.28 26.10
N GLU A 25 -7.40 0.43 25.00
CA GLU A 25 -6.17 0.65 24.23
C GLU A 25 -6.11 2.08 23.69
N VAL A 26 -4.89 2.61 23.62
CA VAL A 26 -4.58 3.97 23.19
C VAL A 26 -3.63 3.90 21.99
N LEU A 27 -3.96 4.64 20.95
CA LEU A 27 -3.08 4.90 19.82
C LEU A 27 -2.83 6.40 19.72
N CYS A 28 -1.58 6.80 19.87
CA CYS A 28 -1.19 8.19 19.64
C CYS A 28 -0.35 8.30 18.37
N VAL A 29 -0.66 9.28 17.55
CA VAL A 29 0.10 9.60 16.35
C VAL A 29 0.47 11.08 16.35
N THR A 30 1.75 11.35 16.19
CA THR A 30 2.27 12.68 15.87
C THR A 30 2.83 12.62 14.45
N ALA A 31 2.43 13.55 13.60
CA ALA A 31 2.91 13.62 12.23
C ALA A 31 3.21 15.05 11.82
N GLU A 32 4.27 15.23 11.06
CA GLU A 32 4.60 16.48 10.39
C GLU A 32 4.81 16.17 8.91
N SER A 33 4.26 17.02 8.04
CA SER A 33 4.39 16.84 6.60
C SER A 33 4.58 18.16 5.89
N LEU A 34 5.29 18.12 4.77
CA LEU A 34 5.46 19.19 3.80
C LEU A 34 5.15 18.62 2.42
N GLY A 35 4.21 19.24 1.71
CA GLY A 35 3.92 18.97 0.30
C GLY A 35 4.15 20.24 -0.51
N ALA A 36 4.94 20.13 -1.58
CA ALA A 36 5.28 21.22 -2.50
C ALA A 36 5.02 20.76 -3.94
N GLY A 37 4.08 21.40 -4.61
CA GLY A 37 3.68 21.10 -5.98
C GLY A 37 3.89 22.26 -6.90
N VAL A 38 4.29 21.96 -8.13
CA VAL A 38 4.44 22.92 -9.22
C VAL A 38 3.70 22.42 -10.45
N ARG A 39 3.18 23.35 -11.24
CA ARG A 39 2.59 23.08 -12.55
C ARG A 39 3.04 24.12 -13.55
N MET A 40 3.58 23.68 -14.67
CA MET A 40 4.14 24.55 -15.72
C MET A 40 5.17 25.56 -15.18
N GLY A 41 5.97 25.12 -14.15
CA GLY A 41 6.99 25.93 -13.49
C GLY A 41 6.49 26.82 -12.35
N GLU A 42 5.19 27.09 -12.28
CA GLU A 42 4.58 27.92 -11.24
C GLU A 42 4.22 27.08 -10.00
N VAL A 43 4.21 27.72 -8.83
CA VAL A 43 3.82 27.05 -7.57
C VAL A 43 2.30 26.87 -7.56
N GLU A 44 1.84 25.64 -7.53
CA GLU A 44 0.42 25.31 -7.44
C GLU A 44 0.02 24.94 -6.00
N LYS A 45 0.93 24.30 -5.26
CA LYS A 45 0.64 23.81 -3.92
C LYS A 45 1.83 23.99 -2.99
N LEU A 46 1.59 24.54 -1.81
CA LEU A 46 2.53 24.52 -0.71
C LEU A 46 1.75 24.30 0.58
N LYS A 47 1.89 23.11 1.16
CA LYS A 47 1.16 22.71 2.37
C LYS A 47 2.13 22.17 3.41
N SER A 48 2.08 22.75 4.61
CA SER A 48 2.74 22.19 5.80
C SER A 48 1.69 21.85 6.83
N SER A 49 1.78 20.70 7.44
CA SER A 49 0.88 20.32 8.52
C SER A 49 1.65 19.68 9.68
N ARG A 50 1.11 19.89 10.87
CA ARG A 50 1.54 19.22 12.09
C ARG A 50 0.31 18.75 12.83
N GLU A 51 0.24 17.45 13.05
CA GLU A 51 -0.90 16.82 13.71
C GLU A 51 -0.44 16.05 14.93
N ARG A 52 -1.27 16.08 15.97
CA ARG A 52 -1.18 15.21 17.14
C ARG A 52 -2.58 14.71 17.43
N ARG A 53 -2.74 13.41 17.48
CA ARG A 53 -4.05 12.81 17.72
C ARG A 53 -3.91 11.62 18.65
N LEU A 54 -4.90 11.46 19.53
CA LEU A 54 -5.07 10.33 20.41
C LEU A 54 -6.37 9.62 20.04
N GLY A 55 -6.28 8.32 19.75
CA GLY A 55 -7.40 7.40 19.61
C GLY A 55 -7.50 6.54 20.84
N LEU A 56 -8.71 6.37 21.34
CA LEU A 56 -9.03 5.57 22.50
C LEU A 56 -10.09 4.54 22.10
N ARG A 57 -9.82 3.27 22.33
CA ARG A 57 -10.81 2.22 22.24
C ARG A 57 -11.07 1.64 23.61
N ILE A 58 -12.33 1.64 24.00
CA ILE A 58 -12.83 1.16 25.29
C ILE A 58 -13.64 -0.10 25.09
N PHE A 59 -13.50 -1.04 26.02
CA PHE A 59 -14.33 -2.21 26.13
C PHE A 59 -15.13 -2.16 27.44
N SER A 60 -16.41 -2.49 27.38
CA SER A 60 -17.31 -2.70 28.51
C SER A 60 -17.95 -4.08 28.36
N GLY A 61 -17.31 -5.09 28.94
CA GLY A 61 -17.63 -6.50 28.63
C GLY A 61 -17.35 -6.80 27.16
N GLN A 62 -18.39 -7.22 26.42
CA GLN A 62 -18.34 -7.51 24.99
C GLN A 62 -18.68 -6.28 24.09
N SER A 63 -19.05 -5.17 24.68
CA SER A 63 -19.35 -3.94 23.94
C SER A 63 -18.09 -3.09 23.81
N SER A 64 -17.95 -2.35 22.74
CA SER A 64 -16.80 -1.45 22.56
C SER A 64 -17.18 -0.15 21.85
N ALA A 65 -16.42 0.89 22.14
CA ALA A 65 -16.49 2.16 21.41
C ALA A 65 -15.10 2.69 21.11
N ILE A 66 -15.00 3.47 20.04
CA ILE A 66 -13.76 4.12 19.62
C ILE A 66 -14.05 5.61 19.44
N SER A 67 -13.16 6.42 19.96
CA SER A 67 -13.19 7.88 19.82
C SER A 67 -11.78 8.40 19.58
N SER A 68 -11.66 9.60 19.04
CA SER A 68 -10.37 10.27 18.88
C SER A 68 -10.45 11.75 19.20
N THR A 69 -9.33 12.31 19.67
CA THR A 69 -9.21 13.72 19.99
C THR A 69 -7.84 14.27 19.61
N ALA A 70 -7.78 15.57 19.37
CA ALA A 70 -6.54 16.35 19.28
C ALA A 70 -6.29 17.16 20.56
N GLU A 71 -7.27 17.23 21.47
CA GLU A 71 -7.19 17.91 22.78
C GLU A 71 -6.49 16.99 23.78
N LEU A 72 -5.27 17.36 24.18
CA LEU A 72 -4.42 16.52 25.04
C LEU A 72 -4.27 17.05 26.47
N GLU A 73 -4.98 18.11 26.82
CA GLU A 73 -5.02 18.63 28.19
C GLU A 73 -5.77 17.64 29.10
N ARG A 74 -5.29 17.48 30.33
CA ARG A 74 -5.76 16.42 31.23
C ARG A 74 -7.25 16.50 31.55
N ASP A 75 -7.79 17.69 31.75
CA ASP A 75 -9.21 17.87 32.05
C ASP A 75 -10.09 17.51 30.86
N SER A 76 -9.68 17.91 29.63
CA SER A 76 -10.35 17.55 28.39
C SER A 76 -10.28 16.05 28.13
N LEU A 77 -9.11 15.42 28.38
CA LEU A 77 -8.94 13.98 28.25
C LEU A 77 -9.77 13.20 29.29
N ALA A 78 -9.92 13.68 30.53
CA ALA A 78 -10.76 13.02 31.53
C ALA A 78 -12.23 12.96 31.08
N ALA A 79 -12.76 14.07 30.52
CA ALA A 79 -14.10 14.12 29.96
C ALA A 79 -14.23 13.24 28.72
N PHE A 80 -13.24 13.27 27.82
CA PHE A 80 -13.17 12.44 26.63
C PHE A 80 -13.21 10.93 26.97
N VAL A 81 -12.42 10.49 27.95
CA VAL A 81 -12.40 9.11 28.45
C VAL A 81 -13.76 8.72 29.00
N ALA A 82 -14.37 9.56 29.87
CA ALA A 82 -15.67 9.28 30.46
C ALA A 82 -16.75 9.12 29.40
N ASN A 83 -16.79 10.01 28.40
CA ASN A 83 -17.73 9.93 27.30
C ASN A 83 -17.53 8.66 26.46
N THR A 84 -16.29 8.27 26.20
CA THR A 84 -15.98 7.06 25.42
C THR A 84 -16.40 5.78 26.18
N VAL A 85 -16.25 5.77 27.52
CA VAL A 85 -16.74 4.65 28.36
C VAL A 85 -18.27 4.54 28.29
N GLU A 86 -18.98 5.64 28.37
CA GLU A 86 -20.46 5.64 28.24
C GLU A 86 -20.89 5.18 26.84
N LEU A 87 -20.21 5.61 25.78
CA LEU A 87 -20.46 5.11 24.42
C LEU A 87 -20.25 3.60 24.33
N ALA A 88 -19.20 3.06 24.96
CA ALA A 88 -18.97 1.61 24.96
C ALA A 88 -20.10 0.84 25.68
N ARG A 89 -20.64 1.38 26.79
CA ARG A 89 -21.74 0.78 27.53
C ARG A 89 -23.05 0.75 26.72
N LEU A 90 -23.26 1.75 25.87
CA LEU A 90 -24.46 1.88 25.02
C LEU A 90 -24.34 1.11 23.71
N SER A 91 -23.14 0.66 23.34
CA SER A 91 -22.91 -0.09 22.09
C SER A 91 -23.40 -1.52 22.19
N ALA A 92 -23.78 -2.10 21.04
CA ALA A 92 -24.17 -3.51 20.98
C ALA A 92 -22.97 -4.42 21.32
N ALA A 93 -23.27 -5.51 22.01
CA ALA A 93 -22.26 -6.51 22.33
C ALA A 93 -21.81 -7.27 21.07
N ASP A 94 -20.49 -7.46 20.93
CA ASP A 94 -19.88 -8.30 19.91
C ASP A 94 -18.92 -9.30 20.59
N PRO A 95 -19.25 -10.59 20.60
CA PRO A 95 -18.47 -11.61 21.32
C PRO A 95 -17.04 -11.80 20.74
N TRP A 96 -16.78 -11.29 19.55
CA TRP A 96 -15.47 -11.37 18.89
C TRP A 96 -14.58 -10.16 19.16
N ALA A 97 -15.16 -9.06 19.68
CA ALA A 97 -14.43 -7.86 20.05
C ALA A 97 -13.60 -8.09 21.33
N GLY A 98 -12.42 -7.49 21.41
CA GLY A 98 -11.54 -7.57 22.57
C GLY A 98 -10.08 -7.30 22.24
N LEU A 99 -9.27 -7.10 23.27
CA LEU A 99 -7.82 -7.04 23.14
C LEU A 99 -7.24 -8.41 22.73
N PRO A 100 -6.02 -8.45 22.17
CA PRO A 100 -5.28 -9.71 21.96
C PRO A 100 -5.06 -10.48 23.26
N ASP A 101 -4.69 -11.75 23.15
CA ASP A 101 -4.17 -12.51 24.28
C ASP A 101 -2.84 -11.85 24.74
N PRO A 102 -2.67 -11.51 26.02
CA PRO A 102 -1.43 -10.90 26.54
C PRO A 102 -0.17 -11.73 26.25
N ALA A 103 -0.29 -13.06 26.17
CA ALA A 103 0.82 -13.95 25.85
C ALA A 103 1.38 -13.75 24.42
N LEU A 104 0.63 -13.10 23.54
CA LEU A 104 1.05 -12.83 22.16
C LEU A 104 1.85 -11.52 22.03
N HIS A 105 1.90 -10.69 23.06
CA HIS A 105 2.67 -9.44 22.99
C HIS A 105 4.17 -9.73 22.94
N PRO A 106 4.95 -8.96 22.15
CA PRO A 106 6.39 -9.15 22.05
C PRO A 106 7.10 -8.70 23.32
N ASN A 107 8.13 -9.47 23.74
CA ASN A 107 9.02 -9.07 24.85
C ASN A 107 10.03 -7.99 24.44
N SER A 108 10.31 -7.85 23.14
CA SER A 108 11.20 -6.83 22.57
C SER A 108 10.76 -6.48 21.17
N LEU A 109 11.03 -5.26 20.75
CA LEU A 109 10.69 -4.76 19.41
C LEU A 109 11.95 -4.73 18.54
N PRO A 110 11.86 -5.17 17.25
CA PRO A 110 13.00 -5.11 16.33
C PRO A 110 13.30 -3.64 15.95
N GLU A 111 14.59 -3.34 15.80
CA GLU A 111 15.04 -2.08 15.19
C GLU A 111 15.01 -2.19 13.67
N LEU A 112 14.19 -1.36 13.01
CA LEU A 112 13.90 -1.47 11.59
C LEU A 112 14.43 -0.29 10.75
N SER A 113 15.20 0.64 11.34
CA SER A 113 15.78 1.80 10.63
C SER A 113 14.73 2.60 9.84
N LEU A 114 13.56 2.85 10.45
CA LEU A 114 12.41 3.48 9.77
C LEU A 114 12.56 5.00 9.61
N ALA A 115 13.40 5.65 10.41
CA ALA A 115 13.70 7.06 10.32
C ALA A 115 14.99 7.31 9.55
N ASP A 116 15.01 8.39 8.79
CA ASP A 116 16.21 8.89 8.13
C ASP A 116 17.13 9.54 9.20
N PRO A 117 18.33 9.04 9.43
CA PRO A 117 19.26 9.63 10.40
C PRO A 117 19.73 11.04 10.00
N ASP A 118 19.74 11.30 8.68
CA ASP A 118 20.15 12.59 8.11
C ASP A 118 18.94 13.51 7.86
N SER A 119 17.78 13.21 8.50
CA SER A 119 16.54 13.94 8.32
C SER A 119 16.62 15.39 8.82
N GLY A 120 17.45 16.18 8.17
CA GLY A 120 17.28 17.62 8.12
C GLY A 120 15.88 17.91 7.56
N ILE A 121 15.25 18.97 8.06
CA ILE A 121 13.97 19.43 7.52
C ILE A 121 14.21 19.82 6.07
N VAL A 122 13.55 19.11 5.13
CA VAL A 122 13.49 19.59 3.75
C VAL A 122 12.70 20.88 3.76
N THR A 123 13.36 22.00 3.44
CA THR A 123 12.70 23.31 3.41
C THR A 123 11.70 23.40 2.25
N ALA A 124 10.73 24.30 2.36
CA ALA A 124 9.76 24.55 1.30
C ALA A 124 10.44 24.92 -0.03
N ASP A 125 11.47 25.78 0.00
CA ASP A 125 12.23 26.18 -1.19
C ASP A 125 12.94 24.98 -1.84
N ARG A 126 13.55 24.12 -1.04
CA ARG A 126 14.21 22.91 -1.55
C ARG A 126 13.23 21.93 -2.15
N ALA A 127 12.07 21.76 -1.53
CA ALA A 127 10.99 20.90 -2.04
C ALA A 127 10.44 21.42 -3.39
N LEU A 128 10.22 22.73 -3.50
CA LEU A 128 9.81 23.38 -4.76
C LEU A 128 10.89 23.28 -5.84
N GLU A 129 12.18 23.43 -5.49
CA GLU A 129 13.29 23.27 -6.42
C GLU A 129 13.35 21.86 -7.01
N ILE A 130 13.19 20.81 -6.17
CA ILE A 130 13.14 19.40 -6.59
C ILE A 130 11.98 19.17 -7.56
N ALA A 131 10.78 19.63 -7.21
CA ALA A 131 9.58 19.49 -8.05
C ALA A 131 9.76 20.21 -9.40
N ARG A 132 10.28 21.45 -9.39
CA ARG A 132 10.57 22.21 -10.62
C ARG A 132 11.62 21.52 -11.50
N THR A 133 12.67 20.97 -10.90
CA THR A 133 13.71 20.27 -11.64
C THR A 133 13.14 19.08 -12.38
N ALA A 134 12.31 18.28 -11.72
CA ALA A 134 11.68 17.10 -12.30
C ALA A 134 10.69 17.46 -13.41
N GLU A 135 9.80 18.44 -13.20
CA GLU A 135 8.85 18.88 -14.22
C GLU A 135 9.57 19.48 -15.42
N LYS A 136 10.56 20.35 -15.19
CA LYS A 136 11.36 20.97 -16.25
C LYS A 136 12.09 19.93 -17.11
N ALA A 137 12.63 18.88 -16.49
CA ALA A 137 13.28 17.78 -17.20
C ALA A 137 12.28 17.05 -18.10
N ALA A 138 11.07 16.77 -17.58
CA ALA A 138 10.02 16.14 -18.35
C ALA A 138 9.59 17.00 -19.56
N LEU A 139 9.30 18.29 -19.34
CA LEU A 139 8.85 19.21 -20.40
C LEU A 139 9.91 19.47 -21.47
N LYS A 140 11.20 19.44 -21.13
CA LYS A 140 12.30 19.65 -22.06
C LYS A 140 12.72 18.40 -22.85
N PHE A 141 12.24 17.22 -22.45
CA PHE A 141 12.71 15.96 -23.00
C PHE A 141 12.39 15.80 -24.50
N ASP A 142 11.21 16.26 -24.94
CA ASP A 142 10.75 16.14 -26.34
C ASP A 142 9.83 17.32 -26.68
N PRO A 143 9.88 17.87 -27.91
CA PRO A 143 9.01 18.99 -28.33
C PRO A 143 7.50 18.70 -28.20
N ARG A 144 7.08 17.43 -28.16
CA ARG A 144 5.69 17.02 -27.96
C ARG A 144 5.25 17.05 -26.50
N MET A 145 6.15 17.28 -25.56
CA MET A 145 5.80 17.52 -24.15
C MET A 145 5.26 18.94 -24.00
N LYS A 146 3.94 19.11 -24.12
CA LYS A 146 3.28 20.43 -24.22
C LYS A 146 2.66 20.92 -22.94
N ASN A 147 2.36 19.99 -22.00
CA ASN A 147 1.64 20.30 -20.77
C ASN A 147 2.08 19.38 -19.65
N SER A 148 1.62 19.64 -18.44
CA SER A 148 1.87 18.86 -17.25
C SER A 148 0.68 18.98 -16.30
N GLU A 149 0.34 17.89 -15.61
CA GLU A 149 -0.49 17.92 -14.41
C GLU A 149 0.33 18.27 -13.17
N GLY A 150 1.62 18.52 -13.35
CA GLY A 150 2.54 19.01 -12.34
C GLY A 150 3.55 17.96 -11.86
N ALA A 151 4.38 18.44 -10.95
CA ALA A 151 5.27 17.64 -10.15
C ALA A 151 5.06 17.98 -8.67
N GLU A 152 5.02 16.97 -7.81
CA GLU A 152 4.82 17.15 -6.37
C GLU A 152 5.90 16.39 -5.59
N PHE A 153 6.59 17.12 -4.69
CA PHE A 153 7.48 16.55 -3.69
C PHE A 153 6.78 16.55 -2.34
N ASN A 154 6.82 15.42 -1.66
CA ASN A 154 6.30 15.28 -0.31
C ASN A 154 7.39 14.77 0.63
N SER A 155 7.42 15.30 1.84
CA SER A 155 8.21 14.78 2.95
C SER A 155 7.37 14.70 4.21
N GLY A 156 7.65 13.69 5.04
CA GLY A 156 6.96 13.51 6.30
C GLY A 156 7.82 12.82 7.34
N ARG A 157 7.52 13.11 8.60
CA ARG A 157 7.99 12.35 9.76
C ARG A 157 6.82 12.06 10.68
N TYR A 158 6.84 10.91 11.32
CA TYR A 158 5.78 10.51 12.22
C TYR A 158 6.33 9.71 13.40
N GLN A 159 5.58 9.74 14.48
CA GLN A 159 5.77 8.87 15.63
C GLN A 159 4.43 8.19 15.92
N VAL A 160 4.49 6.91 16.19
CA VAL A 160 3.36 6.08 16.63
C VAL A 160 3.69 5.56 18.00
N LEU A 161 2.76 5.75 18.94
CA LEU A 161 2.78 5.16 20.27
C LEU A 161 1.47 4.39 20.46
N PHE A 162 1.60 3.14 20.84
CA PHE A 162 0.47 2.28 21.18
C PHE A 162 0.64 1.71 22.59
N ALA A 163 -0.43 1.72 23.36
CA ALA A 163 -0.47 1.07 24.67
C ALA A 163 -1.85 0.46 24.92
N ASN A 164 -1.90 -0.60 25.74
CA ASN A 164 -3.14 -1.22 26.16
C ASN A 164 -3.18 -1.54 27.66
N SER A 165 -4.38 -1.78 28.19
CA SER A 165 -4.61 -2.07 29.61
C SER A 165 -4.10 -3.45 30.07
N GLN A 166 -3.50 -4.25 29.17
CA GLN A 166 -2.85 -5.53 29.49
C GLN A 166 -1.34 -5.38 29.72
N GLY A 167 -0.81 -4.15 29.63
CA GLY A 167 0.58 -3.86 29.94
C GLY A 167 1.51 -3.76 28.74
N PHE A 168 1.03 -3.96 27.53
CA PHE A 168 1.84 -3.66 26.33
C PHE A 168 1.92 -2.16 26.11
N ALA A 169 3.14 -1.67 25.85
CA ALA A 169 3.39 -0.34 25.32
C ALA A 169 4.56 -0.39 24.35
N GLY A 170 4.40 0.23 23.19
CA GLY A 170 5.42 0.30 22.17
C GLY A 170 5.35 1.58 21.38
N GLU A 171 6.50 2.04 20.90
CA GLU A 171 6.60 3.21 20.04
C GLU A 171 7.61 3.00 18.93
N TYR A 172 7.39 3.70 17.82
CA TYR A 172 8.35 3.81 16.74
C TYR A 172 8.16 5.11 15.97
N SER A 173 9.21 5.55 15.31
CA SER A 173 9.20 6.74 14.46
C SER A 173 9.65 6.38 13.06
N GLY A 174 9.21 7.17 12.08
CA GLY A 174 9.62 6.98 10.71
C GLY A 174 9.58 8.27 9.91
N THR A 175 10.27 8.23 8.77
CA THR A 175 10.28 9.28 7.76
C THR A 175 9.79 8.74 6.42
N SER A 176 9.34 9.64 5.55
CA SER A 176 8.99 9.31 4.18
C SER A 176 9.23 10.49 3.26
N TYR A 177 9.72 10.20 2.06
CA TYR A 177 9.93 11.18 1.00
C TYR A 177 9.40 10.60 -0.30
N SER A 178 8.78 11.45 -1.13
CA SER A 178 8.34 11.06 -2.47
C SER A 178 8.39 12.21 -3.44
N LEU A 179 8.62 11.90 -4.70
CA LEU A 179 8.53 12.81 -5.83
C LEU A 179 7.72 12.12 -6.93
N VAL A 180 6.71 12.79 -7.45
CA VAL A 180 5.90 12.33 -8.58
C VAL A 180 5.88 13.40 -9.66
N VAL A 181 5.86 13.00 -10.93
CA VAL A 181 5.76 13.90 -12.09
C VAL A 181 4.75 13.31 -13.06
N GLN A 182 3.89 14.18 -13.62
CA GLN A 182 2.78 13.78 -14.50
C GLN A 182 2.74 14.66 -15.77
N PRO A 183 3.68 14.46 -16.70
CA PRO A 183 3.72 15.21 -17.95
C PRO A 183 2.68 14.69 -18.96
N ILE A 184 2.28 15.58 -19.89
CA ILE A 184 1.36 15.28 -20.98
C ILE A 184 2.07 15.50 -22.31
N ALA A 185 2.16 14.43 -23.10
CA ALA A 185 2.62 14.46 -24.48
C ALA A 185 1.44 14.75 -25.40
N GLN A 186 1.64 15.58 -26.43
CA GLN A 186 0.65 15.94 -27.43
C GLN A 186 1.25 15.85 -28.84
N ASP A 187 0.54 15.17 -29.75
CA ASP A 187 0.87 15.10 -31.16
C ASP A 187 -0.43 15.28 -31.98
N GLY A 188 -0.58 16.45 -32.62
CA GLY A 188 -1.86 16.89 -33.15
C GLY A 188 -2.92 16.99 -32.07
N ASP A 189 -4.06 16.31 -32.28
CA ASP A 189 -5.16 16.25 -31.30
C ASP A 189 -4.99 15.13 -30.26
N ALA A 190 -4.02 14.24 -30.45
CA ALA A 190 -3.78 13.14 -29.52
C ALA A 190 -2.99 13.61 -28.31
N MET A 191 -3.52 13.36 -27.11
CA MET A 191 -2.86 13.66 -25.84
C MET A 191 -2.70 12.38 -25.04
N GLN A 192 -1.52 12.22 -24.41
CA GLN A 192 -1.23 11.08 -23.54
C GLN A 192 -0.48 11.54 -22.29
N GLN A 193 -1.03 11.20 -21.16
CA GLN A 193 -0.39 11.43 -19.86
C GLN A 193 0.58 10.28 -19.53
N GLY A 194 1.74 10.63 -19.02
CA GLY A 194 2.64 9.68 -18.36
C GLY A 194 2.78 10.03 -16.89
N PHE A 195 3.29 9.11 -16.11
CA PHE A 195 3.73 9.42 -14.76
C PHE A 195 4.92 8.55 -14.37
N TRP A 196 5.70 9.08 -13.45
CA TRP A 196 6.72 8.34 -12.74
C TRP A 196 6.91 8.90 -11.35
N TYR A 197 7.39 8.07 -10.45
CA TYR A 197 7.59 8.47 -9.06
C TYR A 197 8.76 7.73 -8.43
N THR A 198 9.33 8.33 -7.40
CA THR A 198 10.24 7.69 -6.47
C THR A 198 9.76 7.92 -5.05
N SER A 199 9.95 6.94 -4.18
CA SER A 199 9.59 7.04 -2.77
C SER A 199 10.54 6.23 -1.91
N ASN A 200 10.98 6.80 -0.79
CA ASN A 200 11.87 6.13 0.15
C ASN A 200 11.73 6.73 1.55
N ARG A 201 12.17 5.99 2.56
CA ARG A 201 12.30 6.53 3.92
C ARG A 201 13.50 7.45 4.10
N ARG A 202 14.52 7.32 3.26
CA ARG A 202 15.74 8.13 3.27
C ARG A 202 15.74 9.07 2.08
N PHE A 203 15.90 10.36 2.33
CA PHE A 203 15.94 11.39 1.28
C PHE A 203 17.02 11.09 0.23
N GLY A 204 18.23 10.75 0.65
CA GLY A 204 19.35 10.43 -0.24
C GLY A 204 19.21 9.13 -1.05
N LYS A 205 18.10 8.38 -0.89
CA LYS A 205 17.79 7.17 -1.66
C LYS A 205 16.69 7.36 -2.69
N LEU A 206 16.15 8.58 -2.82
CA LEU A 206 15.26 8.90 -3.93
C LEU A 206 16.01 8.83 -5.26
N GLU A 207 15.32 8.49 -6.33
CA GLU A 207 15.84 8.69 -7.68
C GLU A 207 16.09 10.19 -7.91
N ASP A 208 17.09 10.51 -8.71
CA ASP A 208 17.38 11.89 -9.09
C ASP A 208 16.15 12.54 -9.77
N ALA A 209 15.88 13.80 -9.41
CA ALA A 209 14.67 14.50 -9.86
C ALA A 209 14.60 14.63 -11.40
N GLU A 210 15.74 14.86 -12.05
CA GLU A 210 15.81 14.92 -13.52
C GLU A 210 15.48 13.56 -14.15
N SER A 211 16.02 12.48 -13.59
CA SER A 211 15.75 11.10 -14.02
C SER A 211 14.27 10.74 -13.88
N VAL A 212 13.62 11.15 -12.78
CA VAL A 212 12.17 10.94 -12.57
C VAL A 212 11.37 11.65 -13.67
N GLY A 213 11.70 12.91 -13.97
CA GLY A 213 11.05 13.68 -15.03
C GLY A 213 11.22 13.06 -16.42
N ILE A 214 12.44 12.67 -16.78
CA ILE A 214 12.76 12.03 -18.06
C ILE A 214 11.99 10.70 -18.22
N THR A 215 11.93 9.90 -17.16
CA THR A 215 11.21 8.60 -17.18
C THR A 215 9.72 8.81 -17.35
N ALA A 216 9.12 9.80 -16.67
CA ALA A 216 7.72 10.16 -16.85
C ALA A 216 7.40 10.60 -18.29
N ALA A 217 8.28 11.43 -18.89
CA ALA A 217 8.15 11.88 -20.27
C ALA A 217 8.22 10.73 -21.28
N LYS A 218 9.18 9.82 -21.13
CA LYS A 218 9.28 8.60 -21.97
C LYS A 218 8.00 7.76 -21.87
N ARG A 219 7.41 7.64 -20.68
CA ARG A 219 6.16 6.90 -20.48
C ARG A 219 4.95 7.57 -21.16
N ALA A 220 4.89 8.90 -21.19
CA ALA A 220 3.87 9.64 -21.94
C ALA A 220 4.02 9.43 -23.45
N LEU A 221 5.23 9.67 -23.96
CA LEU A 221 5.53 9.61 -25.40
C LEU A 221 5.28 8.22 -26.01
N ARG A 222 5.62 7.16 -25.30
CA ARG A 222 5.42 5.78 -25.79
C ARG A 222 3.96 5.40 -26.00
N ARG A 223 3.00 6.21 -25.50
CA ARG A 223 1.56 6.02 -25.63
C ARG A 223 0.95 6.79 -26.79
N LEU A 224 1.67 7.75 -27.40
CA LEU A 224 1.20 8.49 -28.55
C LEU A 224 0.99 7.56 -29.76
N GLY A 225 -0.06 7.80 -30.54
CA GLY A 225 -0.41 6.97 -31.68
C GLY A 225 -1.02 5.62 -31.33
N ALA A 226 -1.57 5.51 -30.12
CA ALA A 226 -2.22 4.28 -29.66
C ALA A 226 -3.38 3.85 -30.57
N ARG A 227 -3.51 2.54 -30.78
CA ARG A 227 -4.49 1.93 -31.67
C ARG A 227 -5.44 1.03 -30.87
N LYS A 228 -6.63 0.82 -31.41
CA LYS A 228 -7.51 -0.28 -31.00
C LYS A 228 -7.05 -1.57 -31.69
N ILE A 229 -7.24 -2.69 -31.03
CA ILE A 229 -6.95 -4.01 -31.58
C ILE A 229 -8.22 -4.88 -31.56
N LYS A 230 -8.25 -5.93 -32.36
CA LYS A 230 -9.39 -6.86 -32.37
C LYS A 230 -9.43 -7.70 -31.12
N THR A 231 -10.63 -8.13 -30.74
CA THR A 231 -10.83 -9.10 -29.65
C THR A 231 -10.10 -10.41 -29.93
N MET A 232 -9.29 -10.85 -28.96
CA MET A 232 -8.52 -12.10 -29.07
C MET A 232 -8.10 -12.62 -27.69
N ARG A 233 -7.54 -13.83 -27.69
CA ARG A 233 -6.80 -14.37 -26.53
C ARG A 233 -5.31 -14.30 -26.86
N ALA A 234 -4.52 -13.82 -25.90
CA ALA A 234 -3.08 -13.66 -26.06
C ALA A 234 -2.34 -13.63 -24.72
N PRO A 235 -1.03 -13.92 -24.71
CA PRO A 235 -0.18 -13.68 -23.53
C PRO A 235 -0.20 -12.21 -23.13
N ILE A 236 -0.19 -11.96 -21.81
CA ILE A 236 -0.04 -10.61 -21.26
C ILE A 236 1.21 -10.57 -20.38
N VAL A 237 2.09 -9.63 -20.67
CA VAL A 237 3.24 -9.27 -19.86
C VAL A 237 2.87 -8.04 -19.03
N PHE A 238 2.76 -8.19 -17.74
CA PHE A 238 2.44 -7.11 -16.80
C PHE A 238 3.72 -6.31 -16.50
N ASP A 239 3.68 -5.00 -16.72
CA ASP A 239 4.67 -4.04 -16.16
C ASP A 239 4.72 -4.20 -14.63
N PRO A 240 5.83 -3.94 -13.93
CA PRO A 240 5.95 -4.11 -12.49
C PRO A 240 4.83 -3.47 -11.66
N ASP A 241 4.38 -2.25 -12.01
CA ASP A 241 3.29 -1.58 -11.29
C ASP A 241 1.94 -2.30 -11.51
N MET A 242 1.73 -2.88 -12.68
CA MET A 242 0.52 -3.67 -12.98
C MET A 242 0.55 -5.04 -12.30
N ALA A 243 1.71 -5.69 -12.28
CA ALA A 243 1.93 -6.93 -11.53
C ALA A 243 1.72 -6.74 -10.03
N ALA A 244 2.21 -5.63 -9.45
CA ALA A 244 1.96 -5.28 -8.05
C ALA A 244 0.46 -5.11 -7.75
N GLY A 245 -0.32 -4.52 -8.68
CA GLY A 245 -1.77 -4.43 -8.60
C GLY A 245 -2.47 -5.80 -8.62
N LEU A 246 -1.97 -6.73 -9.43
CA LEU A 246 -2.49 -8.09 -9.51
C LEU A 246 -2.27 -8.87 -8.20
N ILE A 247 -1.04 -8.90 -7.67
CA ILE A 247 -0.76 -9.60 -6.41
C ILE A 247 -1.51 -8.98 -5.22
N ARG A 248 -1.70 -7.66 -5.21
CA ARG A 248 -2.53 -7.00 -4.19
C ARG A 248 -3.96 -7.51 -4.23
N SER A 249 -4.53 -7.74 -5.42
CA SER A 249 -5.88 -8.30 -5.56
C SER A 249 -5.95 -9.73 -5.03
N VAL A 250 -4.98 -10.57 -5.34
CA VAL A 250 -4.91 -11.96 -4.83
C VAL A 250 -4.77 -11.99 -3.32
N VAL A 251 -3.87 -11.21 -2.74
CA VAL A 251 -3.65 -11.15 -1.29
C VAL A 251 -4.82 -10.50 -0.56
N GLY A 252 -5.50 -9.53 -1.19
CA GLY A 252 -6.75 -8.96 -0.67
C GLY A 252 -7.85 -10.02 -0.49
N ALA A 253 -7.91 -11.05 -1.34
CA ALA A 253 -8.80 -12.19 -1.16
C ALA A 253 -8.41 -13.09 0.03
N ALA A 254 -7.16 -13.09 0.46
CA ALA A 254 -6.67 -13.81 1.64
C ALA A 254 -6.87 -13.03 2.95
N SER A 255 -7.51 -11.86 2.94
CA SER A 255 -7.75 -11.04 4.13
C SER A 255 -8.88 -11.58 5.00
N GLY A 256 -8.70 -11.55 6.31
CA GLY A 256 -9.67 -12.03 7.28
C GLY A 256 -11.10 -11.53 7.05
N PRO A 257 -11.36 -10.23 6.86
CA PRO A 257 -12.70 -9.72 6.56
C PRO A 257 -13.36 -10.32 5.32
N SER A 258 -12.62 -10.59 4.26
CA SER A 258 -13.13 -11.25 3.06
C SER A 258 -13.50 -12.71 3.33
N LEU A 259 -12.71 -13.39 4.17
CA LEU A 259 -12.86 -14.81 4.47
C LEU A 259 -14.06 -15.09 5.38
N TYR A 260 -14.16 -14.43 6.56
CA TYR A 260 -15.25 -14.72 7.49
C TYR A 260 -16.63 -14.26 6.99
N LYS A 261 -16.66 -13.31 6.06
CA LYS A 261 -17.89 -12.89 5.38
C LYS A 261 -18.28 -13.82 4.22
N GLY A 262 -17.47 -14.82 3.88
CA GLY A 262 -17.67 -15.67 2.71
C GLY A 262 -17.51 -14.92 1.38
N ALA A 263 -16.86 -13.75 1.39
CA ALA A 263 -16.71 -12.85 0.25
C ALA A 263 -15.35 -12.99 -0.43
N SER A 264 -14.82 -14.21 -0.52
CA SER A 264 -13.52 -14.50 -1.15
C SER A 264 -13.51 -15.85 -1.84
N PHE A 265 -12.92 -15.89 -3.04
CA PHE A 265 -12.65 -17.14 -3.76
C PHE A 265 -11.58 -18.01 -3.06
N LEU A 266 -10.89 -17.49 -2.04
CA LEU A 266 -9.88 -18.20 -1.26
C LEU A 266 -10.44 -18.83 0.04
N VAL A 267 -11.75 -18.75 0.29
CA VAL A 267 -12.37 -19.47 1.42
C VAL A 267 -12.11 -20.97 1.31
N GLY A 268 -11.52 -21.58 2.36
CA GLY A 268 -11.19 -23.00 2.41
C GLY A 268 -10.06 -23.44 1.46
N GLN A 269 -9.25 -22.51 0.97
CA GLN A 269 -8.11 -22.80 0.08
C GLN A 269 -6.75 -22.85 0.80
N LEU A 270 -6.71 -22.64 2.12
CA LEU A 270 -5.45 -22.76 2.90
C LEU A 270 -4.83 -24.14 2.69
N GLY A 271 -3.53 -24.17 2.40
CA GLY A 271 -2.76 -25.39 2.09
C GLY A 271 -2.98 -25.94 0.67
N LYS A 272 -3.77 -25.27 -0.20
CA LYS A 272 -4.00 -25.72 -1.56
C LYS A 272 -3.24 -24.87 -2.57
N SER A 273 -2.96 -25.45 -3.74
CA SER A 273 -2.37 -24.75 -4.87
C SER A 273 -3.39 -23.73 -5.44
N ILE A 274 -2.96 -22.47 -5.54
CA ILE A 274 -3.74 -21.35 -6.07
C ILE A 274 -2.99 -20.58 -7.17
N ALA A 275 -1.74 -20.93 -7.41
CA ALA A 275 -0.87 -20.29 -8.40
C ALA A 275 0.11 -21.32 -9.00
N ALA A 276 0.81 -20.94 -10.05
CA ALA A 276 1.93 -21.70 -10.59
C ALA A 276 3.03 -21.91 -9.54
N SER A 277 3.75 -23.03 -9.60
CA SER A 277 4.77 -23.42 -8.60
C SER A 277 5.97 -22.45 -8.50
N GLY A 278 6.17 -21.59 -9.49
CA GLY A 278 7.19 -20.52 -9.43
C GLY A 278 6.75 -19.28 -8.66
N VAL A 279 5.51 -19.20 -8.21
CA VAL A 279 4.95 -18.00 -7.57
C VAL A 279 5.12 -18.10 -6.05
N THR A 280 5.92 -17.20 -5.48
CA THR A 280 6.00 -16.97 -4.03
C THR A 280 5.67 -15.50 -3.74
N ILE A 281 4.64 -15.26 -2.94
CA ILE A 281 4.21 -13.91 -2.54
C ILE A 281 4.44 -13.75 -1.04
N VAL A 282 5.23 -12.76 -0.68
CA VAL A 282 5.68 -12.50 0.69
C VAL A 282 5.06 -11.21 1.22
N ASP A 283 4.63 -11.23 2.47
CA ASP A 283 4.32 -10.05 3.27
C ASP A 283 5.37 -9.93 4.39
N ASP A 284 6.30 -8.99 4.26
CA ASP A 284 7.44 -8.84 5.16
C ASP A 284 7.45 -7.49 5.86
N ALA A 285 7.08 -7.49 7.13
CA ALA A 285 7.09 -6.30 7.97
C ALA A 285 8.48 -5.92 8.51
N LEU A 286 9.49 -6.77 8.32
CA LEU A 286 10.79 -6.65 8.98
C LEU A 286 11.91 -6.13 8.07
N ILE A 287 11.60 -5.76 6.83
CA ILE A 287 12.59 -5.17 5.90
C ILE A 287 13.14 -3.86 6.48
N PRO A 288 14.46 -3.75 6.77
CA PRO A 288 15.05 -2.51 7.27
C PRO A 288 14.82 -1.35 6.32
N GLY A 289 14.22 -0.25 6.81
CA GLY A 289 13.87 0.91 5.99
C GLY A 289 12.74 0.68 4.98
N GLY A 290 12.07 -0.48 5.01
CA GLY A 290 10.94 -0.78 4.12
C GLY A 290 9.75 0.15 4.38
N LEU A 291 9.09 0.60 3.31
CA LEU A 291 7.99 1.58 3.38
C LEU A 291 6.79 1.08 4.19
N GLY A 292 6.52 -0.23 4.17
CA GLY A 292 5.48 -0.90 4.94
C GLY A 292 5.95 -1.51 6.26
N SER A 293 7.25 -1.42 6.60
CA SER A 293 7.80 -2.04 7.81
C SER A 293 7.32 -1.36 9.09
N LYS A 294 7.06 -2.16 10.10
CA LYS A 294 6.65 -1.73 11.44
C LYS A 294 6.97 -2.83 12.47
N PRO A 295 7.41 -2.48 13.70
CA PRO A 295 7.85 -3.45 14.68
C PRO A 295 6.70 -4.23 15.36
N PHE A 296 5.50 -3.65 15.37
CA PHE A 296 4.26 -4.25 15.85
C PHE A 296 3.08 -3.78 15.00
N ASP A 297 2.00 -4.53 15.02
CA ASP A 297 0.79 -4.24 14.26
C ASP A 297 -0.16 -3.25 14.97
N GLY A 298 -1.34 -2.98 14.39
CA GLY A 298 -2.33 -2.06 14.94
C GLY A 298 -3.00 -2.52 16.25
N GLU A 299 -2.72 -3.73 16.72
CA GLU A 299 -3.20 -4.30 17.98
C GLU A 299 -2.06 -4.59 18.97
N GLY A 300 -0.81 -4.17 18.64
CA GLY A 300 0.37 -4.37 19.48
C GLY A 300 0.97 -5.77 19.38
N LEU A 301 0.58 -6.57 18.40
CA LEU A 301 1.16 -7.88 18.16
C LEU A 301 2.47 -7.77 17.35
N PRO A 302 3.42 -8.72 17.55
CA PRO A 302 4.65 -8.72 16.77
C PRO A 302 4.32 -8.92 15.28
N THR A 303 4.98 -8.16 14.45
CA THR A 303 4.95 -8.38 13.00
C THR A 303 6.00 -9.40 12.59
N SER A 304 5.86 -9.97 11.41
CA SER A 304 6.79 -10.98 10.91
C SER A 304 6.94 -10.94 9.39
N SER A 305 7.93 -11.63 8.88
CA SER A 305 8.01 -12.02 7.47
C SER A 305 7.24 -13.33 7.28
N LYS A 306 6.38 -13.41 6.27
CA LYS A 306 5.57 -14.60 5.99
C LYS A 306 5.29 -14.77 4.51
N ASN A 307 5.34 -16.01 4.03
CA ASN A 307 4.85 -16.35 2.70
C ASN A 307 3.31 -16.43 2.75
N VAL A 308 2.63 -15.54 2.03
CA VAL A 308 1.18 -15.65 1.83
C VAL A 308 0.89 -16.76 0.82
N VAL A 309 1.67 -16.79 -0.25
CA VAL A 309 1.71 -17.89 -1.22
C VAL A 309 3.14 -18.40 -1.24
N ASP A 310 3.34 -19.69 -1.02
CA ASP A 310 4.64 -20.35 -1.09
C ASP A 310 4.66 -21.38 -2.22
N LYS A 311 5.46 -21.11 -3.26
CA LYS A 311 5.58 -21.97 -4.43
C LYS A 311 4.23 -22.42 -4.99
N GLY A 312 3.32 -21.45 -5.15
CA GLY A 312 1.99 -21.63 -5.66
C GLY A 312 0.93 -22.08 -4.65
N VAL A 313 1.32 -22.46 -3.42
CA VAL A 313 0.41 -22.92 -2.37
C VAL A 313 0.02 -21.76 -1.45
N LEU A 314 -1.27 -21.59 -1.15
CA LEU A 314 -1.73 -20.62 -0.16
C LEU A 314 -1.27 -21.08 1.24
N ALA A 315 -0.22 -20.44 1.77
CA ALA A 315 0.42 -20.86 3.00
C ALA A 315 -0.19 -20.22 4.26
N THR A 316 -0.73 -18.99 4.14
CA THR A 316 -1.39 -18.30 5.24
C THR A 316 -2.44 -17.31 4.79
N TYR A 317 -3.38 -17.00 5.67
CA TYR A 317 -4.26 -15.86 5.57
C TYR A 317 -3.66 -14.66 6.30
N LEU A 318 -4.13 -13.45 5.99
CA LEU A 318 -3.78 -12.23 6.72
C LEU A 318 -4.92 -11.88 7.68
N LEU A 319 -4.64 -11.90 8.99
CA LEU A 319 -5.64 -11.82 10.04
C LEU A 319 -5.25 -10.77 11.10
N ASP A 320 -6.22 -9.97 11.51
CA ASP A 320 -6.24 -9.27 12.79
C ASP A 320 -6.85 -10.18 13.89
N CYS A 321 -6.86 -9.74 15.14
CA CYS A 321 -7.42 -10.54 16.23
C CYS A 321 -8.92 -10.83 16.06
N TYR A 322 -9.66 -9.88 15.52
CA TYR A 322 -11.09 -10.03 15.30
C TYR A 322 -11.41 -11.12 14.26
N SER A 323 -10.78 -11.04 13.09
CA SER A 323 -10.98 -12.03 12.03
C SER A 323 -10.41 -13.40 12.41
N ALA A 324 -9.30 -13.43 13.14
CA ALA A 324 -8.72 -14.67 13.64
C ALA A 324 -9.69 -15.43 14.56
N ARG A 325 -10.31 -14.73 15.53
CA ARG A 325 -11.34 -15.31 16.41
C ARG A 325 -12.55 -15.82 15.61
N LYS A 326 -13.06 -15.05 14.65
CA LYS A 326 -14.20 -15.46 13.80
C LYS A 326 -13.90 -16.70 12.96
N LEU A 327 -12.65 -16.89 12.56
CA LEU A 327 -12.22 -18.03 11.74
C LEU A 327 -11.68 -19.20 12.57
N GLY A 328 -11.52 -19.04 13.89
CA GLY A 328 -10.92 -20.06 14.75
C GLY A 328 -9.42 -20.28 14.46
N LEU A 329 -8.71 -19.23 14.03
CA LEU A 329 -7.29 -19.22 13.66
C LEU A 329 -6.48 -18.30 14.58
N ALA A 330 -5.15 -18.35 14.49
CA ALA A 330 -4.28 -17.41 15.17
C ALA A 330 -4.16 -16.09 14.37
N PRO A 331 -4.05 -14.92 15.03
CA PRO A 331 -3.76 -13.65 14.36
C PRO A 331 -2.36 -13.68 13.74
N THR A 332 -2.16 -12.92 12.67
CA THR A 332 -0.91 -12.97 11.88
C THR A 332 -0.06 -11.70 11.97
N GLY A 333 -0.39 -10.77 12.89
CA GLY A 333 0.33 -9.50 13.03
C GLY A 333 0.10 -8.57 11.85
N ASN A 334 -1.11 -8.60 11.27
CA ASN A 334 -1.48 -7.82 10.10
C ASN A 334 -2.54 -6.74 10.40
N ALA A 335 -2.81 -6.44 11.65
CA ALA A 335 -3.69 -5.34 11.99
C ALA A 335 -3.08 -3.99 11.58
N ALA A 336 -3.92 -3.12 11.03
CA ALA A 336 -3.62 -1.71 10.79
C ALA A 336 -4.84 -0.88 11.17
N ARG A 337 -4.60 0.35 11.62
CA ARG A 337 -5.69 1.31 11.89
C ARG A 337 -5.19 2.74 11.84
N SER A 338 -6.07 3.66 11.55
CA SER A 338 -5.88 5.08 11.79
C SER A 338 -6.34 5.45 13.21
N VAL A 339 -5.96 6.64 13.66
CA VAL A 339 -6.43 7.18 14.94
C VAL A 339 -7.95 7.39 14.86
N GLY A 340 -8.70 6.72 15.72
CA GLY A 340 -10.17 6.76 15.74
C GLY A 340 -10.88 5.66 14.95
N ASP A 341 -10.14 4.77 14.30
CA ASP A 341 -10.70 3.63 13.56
C ASP A 341 -10.49 2.30 14.31
N ALA A 342 -11.36 1.34 14.05
CA ALA A 342 -11.16 -0.04 14.46
C ALA A 342 -9.97 -0.66 13.69
N PRO A 343 -9.25 -1.62 14.29
CA PRO A 343 -8.28 -2.41 13.54
C PRO A 343 -8.92 -3.08 12.33
N SER A 344 -8.17 -3.15 11.25
CA SER A 344 -8.52 -3.87 10.02
C SER A 344 -7.29 -4.57 9.46
N VAL A 345 -7.48 -5.57 8.60
CA VAL A 345 -6.36 -6.30 8.01
C VAL A 345 -5.69 -5.47 6.90
N SER A 346 -4.35 -5.40 6.94
CA SER A 346 -3.54 -4.78 5.90
C SER A 346 -2.24 -5.56 5.70
N THR A 347 -1.69 -5.46 4.49
CA THR A 347 -0.33 -5.91 4.19
C THR A 347 0.71 -4.93 4.74
N THR A 348 1.95 -5.38 4.81
CA THR A 348 3.14 -4.59 5.16
C THR A 348 3.97 -4.32 3.90
N ASN A 349 5.17 -4.89 3.76
CA ASN A 349 5.85 -4.89 2.46
C ASN A 349 5.46 -6.16 1.72
N LEU A 350 4.53 -6.01 0.80
CA LEU A 350 4.02 -7.11 -0.02
C LEU A 350 4.80 -7.19 -1.33
N TYR A 351 5.36 -8.36 -1.64
CA TYR A 351 6.06 -8.52 -2.90
C TYR A 351 5.93 -9.92 -3.49
N LEU A 352 6.03 -9.98 -4.82
CA LEU A 352 6.29 -11.22 -5.56
C LEU A 352 7.79 -11.43 -5.59
N GLU A 353 8.28 -12.59 -5.14
CA GLU A 353 9.70 -12.92 -5.23
C GLU A 353 10.19 -12.83 -6.68
N PRO A 354 11.36 -12.17 -6.91
CA PRO A 354 11.90 -12.05 -8.25
C PRO A 354 12.31 -13.42 -8.79
N GLY A 355 12.04 -13.63 -10.07
CA GLY A 355 12.52 -14.77 -10.83
C GLY A 355 13.92 -14.52 -11.42
N THR A 356 14.25 -15.27 -12.45
CA THR A 356 15.58 -15.22 -13.08
C THR A 356 15.59 -14.52 -14.44
N TYR A 357 14.42 -14.26 -15.02
CA TYR A 357 14.32 -13.67 -16.36
C TYR A 357 14.48 -12.15 -16.34
N THR A 358 15.18 -11.59 -17.30
CA THR A 358 15.12 -10.15 -17.54
C THR A 358 13.82 -9.77 -18.23
N PRO A 359 13.32 -8.52 -18.09
CA PRO A 359 12.15 -8.06 -18.83
C PRO A 359 12.28 -8.25 -20.35
N ALA A 360 13.47 -8.05 -20.89
CA ALA A 360 13.75 -8.27 -22.32
C ALA A 360 13.56 -9.74 -22.74
N GLN A 361 14.00 -10.69 -21.91
CA GLN A 361 13.77 -12.13 -22.17
C GLN A 361 12.29 -12.47 -22.11
N ILE A 362 11.53 -11.90 -21.18
CA ILE A 362 10.09 -12.11 -21.04
C ILE A 362 9.37 -11.58 -22.29
N ILE A 363 9.65 -10.35 -22.72
CA ILE A 363 9.08 -9.74 -23.93
C ILE A 363 9.50 -10.55 -25.16
N GLY A 364 10.79 -10.92 -25.27
CA GLY A 364 11.33 -11.72 -26.37
C GLY A 364 10.70 -13.10 -26.52
N SER A 365 10.09 -13.65 -25.46
CA SER A 365 9.39 -14.93 -25.48
C SER A 365 7.98 -14.87 -26.12
N VAL A 366 7.46 -13.67 -26.40
CA VAL A 366 6.09 -13.45 -26.87
C VAL A 366 6.06 -13.17 -28.35
N LYS A 367 5.44 -14.05 -29.15
CA LYS A 367 5.27 -13.83 -30.57
C LYS A 367 4.24 -12.74 -30.87
N GLN A 368 3.09 -12.80 -30.20
CA GLN A 368 2.04 -11.79 -30.25
C GLN A 368 1.41 -11.70 -28.85
N GLY A 369 1.28 -10.50 -28.31
CA GLY A 369 0.74 -10.29 -26.97
C GLY A 369 0.73 -8.84 -26.56
N LEU A 370 0.38 -8.58 -25.30
CA LEU A 370 0.28 -7.24 -24.74
C LEU A 370 1.31 -7.05 -23.62
N TYR A 371 2.13 -6.02 -23.70
CA TYR A 371 2.85 -5.47 -22.57
C TYR A 371 1.94 -4.45 -21.88
N LEU A 372 1.33 -4.86 -20.77
CA LEU A 372 0.33 -4.11 -20.03
C LEU A 372 1.00 -3.02 -19.16
N THR A 373 0.70 -1.76 -19.39
CA THR A 373 1.29 -0.63 -18.66
C THR A 373 0.28 0.23 -17.93
N GLU A 374 -1.01 -0.04 -18.12
CA GLU A 374 -2.09 0.70 -17.51
C GLU A 374 -3.32 -0.19 -17.31
N THR A 375 -3.99 -0.03 -16.18
CA THR A 375 -5.32 -0.58 -15.95
C THR A 375 -6.24 0.51 -15.41
N ILE A 376 -7.50 0.52 -15.89
CA ILE A 376 -8.50 1.54 -15.57
C ILE A 376 -9.71 0.86 -14.91
N GLY A 377 -10.29 1.54 -13.92
CA GLY A 377 -11.54 1.12 -13.27
C GLY A 377 -11.36 0.02 -12.21
N PHE A 378 -12.49 -0.36 -11.62
CA PHE A 378 -12.61 -1.38 -10.58
C PHE A 378 -13.31 -2.60 -11.20
N GLY A 379 -12.60 -3.66 -11.48
CA GLY A 379 -13.14 -4.81 -12.18
C GLY A 379 -12.62 -6.14 -11.64
N VAL A 380 -12.54 -6.25 -10.30
CA VAL A 380 -12.18 -7.51 -9.64
C VAL A 380 -13.31 -7.93 -8.73
N ASN A 381 -13.92 -9.07 -9.01
CA ASN A 381 -14.89 -9.69 -8.12
C ASN A 381 -14.16 -10.65 -7.17
N MET A 382 -14.01 -10.24 -5.92
CA MET A 382 -13.28 -11.02 -4.92
C MET A 382 -14.00 -12.33 -4.53
N VAL A 383 -15.30 -12.45 -4.76
CA VAL A 383 -16.07 -13.66 -4.44
C VAL A 383 -15.79 -14.77 -5.46
N THR A 384 -15.80 -14.42 -6.74
CA THR A 384 -15.63 -15.38 -7.85
C THR A 384 -14.22 -15.47 -8.37
N GLY A 385 -13.43 -14.41 -8.18
CA GLY A 385 -12.10 -14.22 -8.77
C GLY A 385 -12.15 -13.60 -10.17
N ASP A 386 -13.32 -13.20 -10.67
CA ASP A 386 -13.41 -12.61 -12.01
C ASP A 386 -12.67 -11.27 -12.06
N TYR A 387 -11.90 -11.11 -13.11
CA TYR A 387 -11.07 -9.95 -13.37
C TYR A 387 -11.43 -9.37 -14.74
N SER A 388 -11.87 -8.12 -14.77
CA SER A 388 -12.19 -7.41 -16.02
C SER A 388 -11.90 -5.93 -15.84
N ARG A 389 -10.87 -5.41 -16.54
CA ARG A 389 -10.43 -4.01 -16.36
C ARG A 389 -10.16 -3.38 -17.72
N GLY A 390 -10.53 -2.09 -17.87
CA GLY A 390 -10.01 -1.27 -18.92
C GLY A 390 -8.48 -1.27 -18.90
N ALA A 391 -7.84 -1.26 -20.06
CA ALA A 391 -6.40 -1.42 -20.16
C ALA A 391 -5.78 -0.61 -21.29
N GLY A 392 -4.50 -0.32 -21.12
CA GLY A 392 -3.61 0.23 -22.12
C GLY A 392 -2.22 -0.39 -22.01
N GLY A 393 -1.50 -0.40 -23.11
CA GLY A 393 -0.18 -1.00 -23.12
C GLY A 393 0.52 -0.85 -24.46
N ILE A 394 1.48 -1.73 -24.69
CA ILE A 394 2.20 -1.80 -25.95
C ILE A 394 2.04 -3.22 -26.53
N TRP A 395 1.61 -3.31 -27.77
CA TRP A 395 1.51 -4.57 -28.45
C TRP A 395 2.91 -5.16 -28.71
N ILE A 396 3.05 -6.44 -28.46
CA ILE A 396 4.29 -7.19 -28.72
C ILE A 396 4.12 -7.95 -30.03
N GLU A 397 5.07 -7.79 -30.95
CA GLU A 397 5.17 -8.58 -32.18
C GLU A 397 6.57 -9.16 -32.29
N ASN A 398 6.65 -10.49 -32.47
CA ASN A 398 7.91 -11.23 -32.65
C ASN A 398 8.97 -10.90 -31.56
N GLY A 399 8.53 -10.73 -30.32
CA GLY A 399 9.43 -10.46 -29.20
C GLY A 399 9.85 -9.00 -29.02
N GLU A 400 9.25 -8.09 -29.77
CA GLU A 400 9.56 -6.65 -29.68
C GLU A 400 8.31 -5.82 -29.37
N LEU A 401 8.49 -4.69 -28.69
CA LEU A 401 7.43 -3.71 -28.43
C LEU A 401 7.14 -2.92 -29.71
N ALA A 402 6.01 -3.18 -30.35
CA ALA A 402 5.70 -2.71 -31.70
C ALA A 402 4.96 -1.35 -31.71
N TYR A 403 3.78 -1.26 -31.09
CA TYR A 403 2.96 -0.04 -31.08
C TYR A 403 2.07 0.03 -29.84
N PRO A 404 1.71 1.24 -29.39
CA PRO A 404 0.83 1.42 -28.25
C PRO A 404 -0.62 1.02 -28.57
N VAL A 405 -1.30 0.50 -27.55
CA VAL A 405 -2.70 0.05 -27.60
C VAL A 405 -3.48 0.69 -26.45
N GLN A 406 -4.68 1.16 -26.73
CA GLN A 406 -5.60 1.73 -25.75
C GLN A 406 -7.05 1.35 -26.03
N GLU A 407 -7.95 1.73 -25.12
CA GLU A 407 -9.40 1.48 -25.23
C GLU A 407 -9.72 -0.01 -25.42
N ILE A 408 -9.01 -0.84 -24.70
CA ILE A 408 -9.23 -2.28 -24.61
C ILE A 408 -9.66 -2.67 -23.21
N THR A 409 -10.22 -3.87 -23.07
CA THR A 409 -10.47 -4.51 -21.79
C THR A 409 -9.69 -5.80 -21.72
N ILE A 410 -9.01 -6.04 -20.61
CA ILE A 410 -8.42 -7.36 -20.31
C ILE A 410 -9.32 -8.10 -19.36
N ALA A 411 -9.56 -9.39 -19.61
CA ALA A 411 -10.44 -10.21 -18.79
C ALA A 411 -9.86 -11.61 -18.55
N GLY A 412 -10.15 -12.13 -17.36
CA GLY A 412 -9.75 -13.46 -16.91
C GLY A 412 -10.39 -13.80 -15.57
N ASN A 413 -9.91 -14.85 -14.95
CA ASN A 413 -10.21 -15.18 -13.56
C ASN A 413 -8.90 -15.28 -12.78
N LEU A 414 -8.83 -14.69 -11.60
CA LEU A 414 -7.60 -14.63 -10.80
C LEU A 414 -6.98 -16.01 -10.52
N LYS A 415 -7.79 -17.06 -10.38
CA LYS A 415 -7.29 -18.44 -10.21
C LYS A 415 -6.54 -18.91 -11.45
N ASP A 416 -7.15 -18.72 -12.63
CA ASP A 416 -6.56 -19.13 -13.90
C ASP A 416 -5.35 -18.26 -14.26
N MET A 417 -5.43 -16.96 -13.98
CA MET A 417 -4.33 -16.02 -14.17
C MET A 417 -3.11 -16.41 -13.35
N MET A 418 -3.30 -16.71 -12.07
CA MET A 418 -2.19 -17.11 -11.18
C MET A 418 -1.65 -18.49 -11.50
N ALA A 419 -2.50 -19.43 -11.92
CA ALA A 419 -2.07 -20.76 -12.40
C ALA A 419 -1.33 -20.65 -13.74
N GLY A 420 -1.67 -19.67 -14.56
CA GLY A 420 -1.07 -19.39 -15.86
C GLY A 420 0.19 -18.51 -15.84
N VAL A 421 0.77 -18.22 -14.68
CA VAL A 421 2.05 -17.50 -14.58
C VAL A 421 3.17 -18.37 -15.15
N GLU A 422 3.84 -17.89 -16.20
CA GLU A 422 4.90 -18.63 -16.88
C GLU A 422 6.30 -18.10 -16.59
N MET A 423 6.46 -16.77 -16.52
CA MET A 423 7.76 -16.14 -16.33
C MET A 423 7.66 -14.99 -15.33
N ILE A 424 8.63 -14.91 -14.44
CA ILE A 424 8.76 -13.85 -13.43
C ILE A 424 10.10 -13.16 -13.64
N GLY A 425 10.07 -11.84 -13.69
CA GLY A 425 11.24 -10.99 -13.91
C GLY A 425 12.17 -10.91 -12.71
N ASN A 426 13.37 -10.39 -12.94
CA ASN A 426 14.38 -10.11 -11.92
C ASN A 426 14.48 -8.62 -11.56
N ASP A 427 13.51 -7.83 -12.02
CA ASP A 427 13.49 -6.36 -11.99
C ASP A 427 12.66 -5.78 -10.83
N LEU A 428 12.65 -6.47 -9.67
CA LEU A 428 11.96 -5.96 -8.46
C LEU A 428 12.57 -4.62 -8.01
N ASN A 429 11.70 -3.61 -7.87
CA ASN A 429 12.11 -2.26 -7.44
C ASN A 429 11.23 -1.73 -6.30
N TRP A 430 11.84 -1.37 -5.20
CA TRP A 430 11.19 -0.93 -3.96
C TRP A 430 10.82 0.56 -3.98
N ARG A 431 9.83 0.94 -4.79
CA ARG A 431 9.27 2.31 -4.83
C ARG A 431 7.97 2.46 -4.03
N SER A 432 7.43 1.36 -3.52
CA SER A 432 6.18 1.29 -2.78
C SER A 432 6.27 0.18 -1.73
N SER A 433 5.31 0.11 -0.83
CA SER A 433 5.15 -1.03 0.08
C SER A 433 4.56 -2.27 -0.61
N THR A 434 4.06 -2.16 -1.83
CA THR A 434 3.63 -3.32 -2.63
C THR A 434 4.33 -3.28 -3.97
N VAL A 435 5.15 -4.28 -4.25
CA VAL A 435 5.99 -4.33 -5.46
C VAL A 435 5.97 -5.72 -6.08
N ALA A 436 6.16 -5.78 -7.38
CA ALA A 436 6.35 -7.02 -8.12
C ALA A 436 7.32 -6.78 -9.28
N PRO A 437 8.04 -7.79 -9.76
CA PRO A 437 8.77 -7.71 -11.00
C PRO A 437 7.84 -7.85 -12.20
N THR A 438 8.37 -7.66 -13.41
CA THR A 438 7.67 -7.99 -14.67
C THR A 438 7.14 -9.41 -14.62
N LEU A 439 5.88 -9.61 -15.01
CA LEU A 439 5.18 -10.89 -14.88
C LEU A 439 4.51 -11.27 -16.20
N LYS A 440 4.75 -12.48 -16.72
CA LYS A 440 4.03 -13.02 -17.88
C LYS A 440 2.95 -14.00 -17.45
N ILE A 441 1.74 -13.79 -17.96
CA ILE A 441 0.62 -14.73 -17.89
C ILE A 441 0.44 -15.34 -19.29
N ALA A 442 0.27 -16.66 -19.34
CA ALA A 442 0.22 -17.44 -20.57
C ALA A 442 -0.85 -16.95 -21.54
N GLU A 443 -2.04 -16.67 -21.04
CA GLU A 443 -3.16 -16.26 -21.90
C GLU A 443 -4.26 -15.54 -21.08
N MET A 444 -4.75 -14.44 -21.62
CA MET A 444 -5.95 -13.76 -21.14
C MET A 444 -6.79 -13.28 -22.34
N THR A 445 -8.05 -12.96 -22.10
CA THR A 445 -8.89 -12.31 -23.12
C THR A 445 -8.57 -10.82 -23.18
N ILE A 446 -8.32 -10.33 -24.38
CA ILE A 446 -8.19 -8.91 -24.69
C ILE A 446 -9.39 -8.57 -25.55
N ALA A 447 -10.35 -7.80 -25.01
CA ALA A 447 -11.51 -7.33 -25.75
C ALA A 447 -11.18 -5.94 -26.33
N GLY A 448 -11.21 -5.85 -27.64
CA GLY A 448 -10.99 -4.64 -28.42
C GLY A 448 -12.22 -4.25 -29.25
N ALA A 449 -12.00 -3.52 -30.35
CA ALA A 449 -13.07 -3.11 -31.27
C ALA A 449 -13.46 -4.25 -32.21
#